data_087438b49e97472d2512cb22d9acccd0
#
_entry.id   087438b49e97472d2512cb22d9acccd0
#
_cell.length_a   1.000
_cell.length_b   1.000
_cell.length_c   1.000
_cell.angle_alpha   90.00
_cell.angle_beta   90.00
_cell.angle_gamma   90.00
#
_symmetry.space_group_name_H-M   'P 1'
#
loop_
_entity.id
_entity.type
_entity.pdbx_description
1 polymer ?
#
loop_
_entity_poly.entity_id
_entity_poly.type
_entity_poly.pdbx_seq_one_letter_code
_entity_poly.pdbx_strand_id
1 'polypeptide(L)'
;MRRHLITILIILFATISSNNVRAQIKNNGAIGSVTIDGKIWNQVAMRPLVPIGKFAVAFDLVIYFDAEGKVLSEGWDFSSASSIKNTLIDKIYYIKFGNPGEATYVRIGALDKLDIGYGILVNGYSNSILYPQDRKIGLTFEKNNQNIKVKAFINDLKENAGLFGGRIHTNAIMGIPIGVSFVTDRNQYLGLKDSDNDGRPNIVDDFPYNNKWWLDTDGDGLSDYDPNEWDIDGDGITDTLDSRIPGYVGDPLVLDDNILKKDEPINVNKDSDGIMAIAVDLGYPLVNNKNYSLTIYSQAAQMVGRAMNPETKKIENLGIGIIPLGVASHFGSLKFKFEYRLIPNGRFEFDYWNRLYEIERISFARNSSNQILLRTKESSLGNYGEQKGFFSGASIDLGGLLLADFSYNDMRGNLWSVKDGQFMETNNQTFLSSLSLKKGFSRLKRASAFYQQRNVPNPFKFEYSESTIIGYNVGISMGQGLVLNYIFRRSFRDYNANGRIDGDNETIDITSIETSFIF
;
A
#
# COMPACT_ATOMS: atom_id res chain seq x y z
N MET A 1 22.21 26.83 -1.34
CA MET A 1 21.31 25.81 -0.79
C MET A 1 22.01 24.71 0.02
N ARG A 2 22.97 23.94 -0.52
CA ARG A 2 23.67 22.84 0.20
C ARG A 2 24.29 23.24 1.57
N ARG A 3 24.90 24.42 1.69
CA ARG A 3 25.51 24.89 2.96
C ARG A 3 24.47 25.18 4.05
N HIS A 4 23.30 25.67 3.71
CA HIS A 4 22.25 25.97 4.68
C HIS A 4 21.57 24.71 5.25
N LEU A 5 21.46 23.63 4.45
CA LEU A 5 20.89 22.36 4.90
C LEU A 5 21.75 21.69 5.98
N ILE A 6 23.07 21.65 5.75
CA ILE A 6 24.06 21.14 6.71
C ILE A 6 24.04 21.99 8.00
N THR A 7 23.89 23.30 7.88
CA THR A 7 23.81 24.21 9.01
C THR A 7 22.51 24.00 9.81
N ILE A 8 21.37 23.79 9.16
CA ILE A 8 20.09 23.49 9.82
C ILE A 8 20.15 22.14 10.54
N LEU A 9 20.73 21.11 9.94
CA LEU A 9 20.95 19.79 10.56
C LEU A 9 21.87 19.90 11.79
N ILE A 10 22.94 20.68 11.71
CA ILE A 10 23.87 20.92 12.82
C ILE A 10 23.19 21.73 13.95
N ILE A 11 22.36 22.72 13.63
CA ILE A 11 21.61 23.53 14.60
C ILE A 11 20.53 22.68 15.28
N LEU A 12 19.79 21.83 14.54
CA LEU A 12 18.84 20.88 15.12
C LEU A 12 19.53 19.92 16.08
N PHE A 13 20.71 19.44 15.73
CA PHE A 13 21.52 18.55 16.56
C PHE A 13 22.06 19.26 17.83
N ALA A 14 22.50 20.50 17.70
CA ALA A 14 23.02 21.31 18.82
C ALA A 14 21.91 21.71 19.82
N THR A 15 20.70 22.02 19.34
CA THR A 15 19.55 22.38 20.20
C THR A 15 18.98 21.18 20.97
N ILE A 16 19.07 19.96 20.42
CA ILE A 16 18.67 18.73 21.11
C ILE A 16 19.68 18.38 22.23
N SER A 17 20.95 18.75 22.08
CA SER A 17 22.01 18.46 23.04
C SER A 17 22.03 19.40 24.25
N SER A 18 21.35 20.55 24.19
CA SER A 18 21.48 21.62 25.20
C SER A 18 20.44 21.63 26.32
N ASN A 19 19.40 20.79 26.27
CA ASN A 19 18.38 20.73 27.31
C ASN A 19 18.55 19.51 28.21
N ASN A 20 18.49 19.72 29.54
CA ASN A 20 18.59 18.72 30.61
C ASN A 20 17.50 17.64 30.62
N VAL A 21 16.97 17.23 29.46
CA VAL A 21 16.14 16.05 29.30
C VAL A 21 17.09 14.86 29.24
N ARG A 22 17.13 14.02 30.28
CA ARG A 22 17.80 12.71 30.30
C ARG A 22 17.10 11.71 29.36
N ALA A 23 16.89 12.09 28.11
CA ALA A 23 16.51 11.18 27.05
C ALA A 23 17.80 10.46 26.61
N GLN A 24 17.88 9.16 26.79
CA GLN A 24 18.95 8.37 26.16
C GLN A 24 18.67 8.35 24.65
N ILE A 25 19.22 9.34 23.93
CA ILE A 25 19.17 9.34 22.46
C ILE A 25 19.92 8.11 21.99
N LYS A 26 19.22 7.22 21.28
CA LYS A 26 19.83 6.09 20.60
C LYS A 26 19.99 6.45 19.14
N ASN A 27 21.21 6.56 18.68
CA ASN A 27 21.50 6.83 17.29
C ASN A 27 21.77 5.51 16.55
N ASN A 28 21.03 5.28 15.49
CA ASN A 28 21.29 4.19 14.55
C ASN A 28 21.75 4.83 13.23
N GLY A 29 22.93 4.48 12.78
CA GLY A 29 23.41 4.82 11.45
C GLY A 29 23.32 3.60 10.53
N ALA A 30 23.28 3.84 9.22
CA ALA A 30 23.36 2.78 8.25
C ALA A 30 24.02 3.27 6.95
N ILE A 31 24.75 2.37 6.29
CA ILE A 31 25.35 2.56 4.98
C ILE A 31 25.01 1.32 4.15
N GLY A 32 24.66 1.50 2.89
CA GLY A 32 24.32 0.36 2.04
C GLY A 32 23.91 0.73 0.64
N SER A 33 23.22 -0.18 -0.01
CA SER A 33 22.66 0.02 -1.35
C SER A 33 21.24 -0.55 -1.39
N VAL A 34 20.40 0.04 -2.23
CA VAL A 34 19.00 -0.33 -2.41
C VAL A 34 18.59 -0.17 -3.87
N THR A 35 17.69 -1.02 -4.34
CA THR A 35 17.07 -0.86 -5.66
C THR A 35 15.81 0.00 -5.52
N ILE A 36 15.75 1.11 -6.26
CA ILE A 36 14.58 2.00 -6.39
C ILE A 36 14.29 2.16 -7.88
N ASP A 37 13.08 1.85 -8.31
CA ASP A 37 12.64 1.93 -9.71
C ASP A 37 13.63 1.23 -10.68
N GLY A 38 14.06 0.01 -10.32
CA GLY A 38 15.00 -0.80 -11.10
C GLY A 38 16.47 -0.33 -11.08
N LYS A 39 16.76 0.83 -10.52
CA LYS A 39 18.12 1.39 -10.44
C LYS A 39 18.73 1.17 -9.06
N ILE A 40 20.03 0.85 -9.00
CA ILE A 40 20.77 0.71 -7.75
C ILE A 40 21.21 2.08 -7.26
N TRP A 41 20.86 2.40 -6.02
CA TRP A 41 21.25 3.58 -5.30
C TRP A 41 22.06 3.22 -4.06
N ASN A 42 23.16 3.94 -3.82
CA ASN A 42 23.85 3.90 -2.54
C ASN A 42 23.09 4.74 -1.53
N GLN A 43 23.14 4.35 -0.25
CA GLN A 43 22.44 5.08 0.81
C GLN A 43 23.35 5.33 2.01
N VAL A 44 23.16 6.50 2.62
CA VAL A 44 23.62 6.82 3.98
C VAL A 44 22.43 7.25 4.79
N ALA A 45 22.19 6.60 5.93
CA ALA A 45 21.05 6.85 6.78
C ALA A 45 21.48 7.17 8.20
N MET A 46 20.74 8.09 8.84
CA MET A 46 20.81 8.37 10.27
C MET A 46 19.40 8.31 10.84
N ARG A 47 19.20 7.49 11.89
CA ARG A 47 17.89 7.22 12.49
C ARG A 47 17.92 7.51 13.99
N PRO A 48 17.99 8.78 14.41
CA PRO A 48 17.97 9.14 15.83
C PRO A 48 16.61 8.83 16.44
N LEU A 49 16.64 8.19 17.63
CA LEU A 49 15.47 7.90 18.44
C LEU A 49 15.53 8.71 19.74
N VAL A 50 14.52 9.51 19.99
CA VAL A 50 14.38 10.37 21.18
C VAL A 50 13.16 9.92 21.99
N PRO A 51 13.33 9.11 23.05
CA PRO A 51 12.25 8.75 23.96
C PRO A 51 12.06 9.86 25.02
N ILE A 52 10.82 10.33 25.22
CA ILE A 52 10.44 11.36 26.20
C ILE A 52 9.22 10.85 26.99
N GLY A 53 9.45 10.09 28.06
CA GLY A 53 8.36 9.50 28.84
C GLY A 53 7.51 8.53 28.01
N LYS A 54 6.21 8.84 27.85
CA LYS A 54 5.30 8.08 26.98
C LYS A 54 5.43 8.44 25.50
N PHE A 55 6.10 9.54 25.16
CA PHE A 55 6.40 9.91 23.78
C PHE A 55 7.68 9.26 23.30
N ALA A 56 7.74 8.94 22.02
CA ALA A 56 8.99 8.64 21.34
C ALA A 56 8.91 9.19 19.92
N VAL A 57 9.99 9.83 19.49
CA VAL A 57 10.16 10.35 18.13
C VAL A 57 11.39 9.70 17.52
N ALA A 58 11.24 9.10 16.37
CA ALA A 58 12.34 8.59 15.57
C ALA A 58 12.30 9.24 14.18
N PHE A 59 13.47 9.65 13.72
CA PHE A 59 13.64 10.20 12.39
C PHE A 59 14.30 9.16 11.47
N ASP A 60 14.16 9.36 10.17
CA ASP A 60 14.81 8.56 9.13
C ASP A 60 15.40 9.51 8.09
N LEU A 61 16.61 9.94 8.36
CA LEU A 61 17.36 10.86 7.51
C LEU A 61 18.20 10.01 6.56
N VAL A 62 17.67 9.75 5.37
CA VAL A 62 18.33 8.95 4.34
C VAL A 62 18.68 9.83 3.15
N ILE A 63 19.89 9.68 2.63
CA ILE A 63 20.35 10.26 1.39
C ILE A 63 20.69 9.11 0.45
N TYR A 64 20.11 9.14 -0.75
CA TYR A 64 20.41 8.21 -1.83
C TYR A 64 21.28 8.91 -2.88
N PHE A 65 22.26 8.19 -3.43
CA PHE A 65 23.15 8.69 -4.47
C PHE A 65 23.55 7.57 -5.43
N ASP A 66 23.70 7.90 -6.70
CA ASP A 66 24.13 6.93 -7.72
C ASP A 66 25.67 6.71 -7.71
N ALA A 67 26.17 5.94 -8.66
CA ALA A 67 27.59 5.63 -8.77
C ALA A 67 28.44 6.86 -9.07
N GLU A 68 27.87 7.86 -9.72
CA GLU A 68 28.51 9.15 -10.06
C GLU A 68 28.39 10.17 -8.90
N GLY A 69 27.74 9.81 -7.80
CA GLY A 69 27.54 10.67 -6.64
C GLY A 69 26.42 11.70 -6.80
N LYS A 70 25.55 11.55 -7.81
CA LYS A 70 24.36 12.38 -7.97
C LYS A 70 23.32 11.96 -6.93
N VAL A 71 22.85 12.93 -6.14
CA VAL A 71 21.85 12.70 -5.11
C VAL A 71 20.47 12.57 -5.74
N LEU A 72 19.69 11.58 -5.31
CA LEU A 72 18.28 11.47 -5.63
C LEU A 72 17.54 12.66 -4.99
N SER A 73 16.96 13.51 -5.80
CA SER A 73 16.25 14.72 -5.34
C SER A 73 14.92 14.39 -4.67
N GLU A 74 14.32 13.29 -5.05
CA GLU A 74 13.11 12.77 -4.45
C GLU A 74 13.26 12.56 -2.93
N GLY A 75 12.32 13.07 -2.15
CA GLY A 75 12.42 13.10 -0.68
C GLY A 75 13.32 14.20 -0.09
N TRP A 76 13.94 15.06 -0.91
CA TRP A 76 14.71 16.25 -0.51
C TRP A 76 14.35 17.46 -1.38
N ASP A 77 13.09 17.57 -1.77
CA ASP A 77 12.57 18.69 -2.56
C ASP A 77 12.05 19.82 -1.65
N PHE A 78 12.53 21.04 -1.89
CA PHE A 78 12.17 22.28 -1.18
C PHE A 78 11.72 23.36 -2.17
N SER A 79 11.27 22.98 -3.36
CA SER A 79 10.91 23.89 -4.44
C SER A 79 9.57 24.62 -4.18
N SER A 80 8.63 23.94 -3.50
CA SER A 80 7.29 24.45 -3.20
C SER A 80 6.89 24.20 -1.74
N ALA A 81 5.82 24.85 -1.28
CA ALA A 81 5.29 24.61 0.06
C ALA A 81 4.79 23.17 0.24
N SER A 82 4.21 22.58 -0.80
CA SER A 82 3.78 21.17 -0.81
C SER A 82 4.97 20.23 -0.72
N SER A 83 6.00 20.43 -1.55
CA SER A 83 7.23 19.64 -1.53
C SER A 83 7.95 19.73 -0.20
N ILE A 84 8.02 20.91 0.42
CA ILE A 84 8.59 21.09 1.77
C ILE A 84 7.81 20.27 2.80
N LYS A 85 6.46 20.34 2.78
CA LYS A 85 5.60 19.56 3.69
C LYS A 85 5.88 18.07 3.53
N ASN A 86 5.87 17.57 2.31
CA ASN A 86 6.09 16.14 2.00
C ASN A 86 7.49 15.70 2.43
N THR A 87 8.52 16.48 2.09
CA THR A 87 9.90 16.23 2.51
C THR A 87 10.02 16.11 4.02
N LEU A 88 9.42 17.03 4.79
CA LEU A 88 9.49 16.98 6.26
C LEU A 88 8.74 15.76 6.83
N ILE A 89 7.59 15.42 6.28
CA ILE A 89 6.84 14.21 6.65
C ILE A 89 7.68 12.95 6.40
N ASP A 90 8.37 12.87 5.28
CA ASP A 90 9.21 11.72 4.92
C ASP A 90 10.43 11.52 5.86
N LYS A 91 10.84 12.53 6.61
CA LYS A 91 11.90 12.38 7.62
C LYS A 91 11.41 11.77 8.93
N ILE A 92 10.11 11.58 9.11
CA ILE A 92 9.54 10.94 10.28
C ILE A 92 9.60 9.40 10.08
N TYR A 93 10.38 8.70 10.91
CA TYR A 93 10.30 7.25 10.98
C TYR A 93 9.08 6.82 11.77
N TYR A 94 8.90 7.38 12.97
CA TYR A 94 7.64 7.37 13.70
C TYR A 94 7.61 8.44 14.79
N ILE A 95 6.40 8.86 15.14
CA ILE A 95 6.08 9.58 16.37
C ILE A 95 5.05 8.73 17.08
N LYS A 96 5.27 8.38 18.36
CA LYS A 96 4.29 7.61 19.12
C LYS A 96 4.05 8.19 20.51
N PHE A 97 2.83 7.98 20.99
CA PHE A 97 2.41 8.21 22.37
C PHE A 97 1.75 6.96 22.91
N GLY A 98 2.21 6.45 24.04
CA GLY A 98 1.72 5.21 24.64
C GLY A 98 2.14 3.95 23.88
N ASN A 99 1.46 2.85 24.17
CA ASN A 99 1.65 1.55 23.52
C ASN A 99 0.28 0.99 23.10
N PRO A 100 0.23 0.12 22.05
CA PRO A 100 -0.99 -0.55 21.65
C PRO A 100 -1.67 -1.25 22.83
N GLY A 101 -3.00 -1.03 22.97
CA GLY A 101 -3.79 -1.59 24.06
C GLY A 101 -3.84 -0.76 25.35
N GLU A 102 -3.01 0.29 25.52
CA GLU A 102 -3.15 1.24 26.62
C GLU A 102 -4.42 2.11 26.47
N ALA A 103 -4.75 2.89 27.50
CA ALA A 103 -5.93 3.78 27.49
C ALA A 103 -5.93 4.76 26.31
N THR A 104 -4.74 5.20 25.89
CA THR A 104 -4.56 6.05 24.70
C THR A 104 -3.25 5.66 24.01
N TYR A 105 -3.35 5.37 22.73
CA TYR A 105 -2.22 5.11 21.86
C TYR A 105 -2.37 5.91 20.58
N VAL A 106 -1.28 6.57 20.17
CA VAL A 106 -1.18 7.30 18.90
C VAL A 106 0.14 6.93 18.26
N ARG A 107 0.13 6.67 16.96
CA ARG A 107 1.35 6.48 16.18
C ARG A 107 1.21 7.15 14.82
N ILE A 108 2.18 7.97 14.46
CA ILE A 108 2.41 8.48 13.10
C ILE A 108 3.63 7.72 12.57
N GLY A 109 3.58 7.21 11.33
CA GLY A 109 4.66 6.44 10.71
C GLY A 109 4.13 5.29 9.86
N ALA A 110 4.97 4.29 9.63
CA ALA A 110 4.55 3.09 8.91
C ALA A 110 3.45 2.33 9.67
N LEU A 111 2.45 1.87 8.93
CA LEU A 111 1.39 0.99 9.39
C LEU A 111 1.72 -0.44 8.94
N ASP A 112 2.20 -1.24 9.87
CA ASP A 112 2.53 -2.63 9.62
C ASP A 112 1.49 -3.53 10.32
N LYS A 113 0.78 -4.36 9.55
CA LYS A 113 -0.20 -5.33 10.09
C LYS A 113 -1.34 -4.67 10.88
N LEU A 114 -2.06 -3.74 10.25
CA LEU A 114 -3.25 -3.11 10.82
C LEU A 114 -4.49 -4.00 10.62
N ASP A 115 -5.22 -4.28 11.71
CA ASP A 115 -6.50 -4.97 11.69
C ASP A 115 -7.59 -4.07 12.28
N ILE A 116 -8.79 -4.12 11.71
CA ILE A 116 -9.99 -3.45 12.22
C ILE A 116 -11.07 -4.49 12.52
N GLY A 117 -11.53 -4.51 13.77
CA GLY A 117 -12.50 -5.50 14.24
C GLY A 117 -11.97 -6.93 14.19
N TYR A 118 -12.77 -7.84 13.67
CA TYR A 118 -12.35 -9.22 13.38
C TYR A 118 -11.80 -9.39 11.96
N GLY A 119 -11.61 -8.30 11.19
CA GLY A 119 -10.89 -8.31 9.92
C GLY A 119 -11.74 -8.52 8.67
N ILE A 120 -13.08 -8.36 8.72
CA ILE A 120 -13.92 -8.53 7.52
C ILE A 120 -13.55 -7.55 6.39
N LEU A 121 -13.13 -6.32 6.73
CA LEU A 121 -12.72 -5.26 5.79
C LEU A 121 -11.22 -5.05 5.76
N VAL A 122 -10.60 -4.85 6.94
CA VAL A 122 -9.17 -4.56 7.09
C VAL A 122 -8.52 -5.67 7.88
N ASN A 123 -7.62 -6.41 7.24
CA ASN A 123 -6.92 -7.55 7.83
C ASN A 123 -5.45 -7.57 7.38
N GLY A 124 -4.55 -7.27 8.32
CA GLY A 124 -3.13 -7.24 8.06
C GLY A 124 -2.67 -6.12 7.13
N TYR A 125 -3.45 -5.03 6.97
CA TYR A 125 -3.09 -3.92 6.08
C TYR A 125 -1.71 -3.34 6.41
N SER A 126 -0.95 -3.00 5.37
CA SER A 126 0.35 -2.34 5.46
C SER A 126 0.48 -1.25 4.40
N ASN A 127 0.90 -0.05 4.82
CA ASN A 127 1.26 1.03 3.91
C ASN A 127 2.76 1.08 3.57
N SER A 128 3.56 0.16 4.12
CA SER A 128 5.02 0.12 3.96
C SER A 128 5.52 -0.95 2.99
N ILE A 129 4.60 -1.61 2.29
CA ILE A 129 4.95 -2.74 1.41
C ILE A 129 5.83 -2.31 0.23
N LEU A 130 5.65 -1.10 -0.26
CA LEU A 130 6.42 -0.53 -1.37
C LEU A 130 7.69 0.23 -0.94
N TYR A 131 7.92 0.39 0.39
CA TYR A 131 9.13 1.06 0.87
C TYR A 131 10.40 0.31 0.42
N PRO A 132 11.46 0.98 -0.09
CA PRO A 132 11.67 2.43 -0.13
C PRO A 132 11.20 3.15 -1.41
N GLN A 133 10.65 2.44 -2.39
CA GLN A 133 10.19 3.02 -3.66
C GLN A 133 9.07 4.06 -3.45
N ASP A 134 8.09 3.71 -2.62
CA ASP A 134 7.04 4.61 -2.15
C ASP A 134 7.02 4.61 -0.62
N ARG A 135 7.18 5.78 -0.03
CA ARG A 135 7.21 5.96 1.41
C ARG A 135 5.91 6.62 1.87
N LYS A 136 5.10 5.87 2.60
CA LYS A 136 3.86 6.36 3.19
C LYS A 136 3.99 6.56 4.69
N ILE A 137 3.47 7.65 5.19
CA ILE A 137 3.47 8.02 6.62
C ILE A 137 2.02 8.11 7.09
N GLY A 138 1.55 7.04 7.68
CA GLY A 138 0.18 6.94 8.19
C GLY A 138 0.04 7.39 9.63
N LEU A 139 -1.21 7.30 10.12
CA LEU A 139 -1.57 7.57 11.51
C LEU A 139 -2.44 6.45 12.03
N THR A 140 -2.16 5.99 13.25
CA THR A 140 -3.05 5.12 14.03
C THR A 140 -3.39 5.80 15.35
N PHE A 141 -4.66 5.77 15.70
CA PHE A 141 -5.18 6.26 16.97
C PHE A 141 -6.00 5.17 17.65
N GLU A 142 -5.75 4.93 18.94
CA GLU A 142 -6.56 4.05 19.78
C GLU A 142 -6.92 4.74 21.09
N LYS A 143 -8.19 4.65 21.46
CA LYS A 143 -8.71 5.08 22.77
C LYS A 143 -9.50 3.95 23.39
N ASN A 144 -9.06 3.49 24.55
CA ASN A 144 -9.65 2.36 25.27
C ASN A 144 -10.18 2.84 26.63
N ASN A 145 -11.48 2.81 26.78
CA ASN A 145 -12.17 2.99 28.06
C ASN A 145 -12.82 1.66 28.47
N GLN A 146 -13.36 1.59 29.68
CA GLN A 146 -14.03 0.39 30.18
C GLN A 146 -15.16 -0.10 29.27
N ASN A 147 -15.97 0.81 28.73
CA ASN A 147 -17.17 0.50 27.95
C ASN A 147 -17.03 0.77 26.45
N ILE A 148 -16.08 1.62 26.04
CA ILE A 148 -15.94 2.05 24.66
C ILE A 148 -14.49 1.96 24.24
N LYS A 149 -14.25 1.33 23.11
CA LYS A 149 -12.95 1.29 22.44
C LYS A 149 -13.09 1.92 21.06
N VAL A 150 -12.19 2.83 20.73
CA VAL A 150 -12.12 3.50 19.43
C VAL A 150 -10.77 3.20 18.81
N LYS A 151 -10.77 2.82 17.56
CA LYS A 151 -9.55 2.70 16.73
C LYS A 151 -9.78 3.42 15.42
N ALA A 152 -8.81 4.21 14.98
CA ALA A 152 -8.87 4.92 13.71
C ALA A 152 -7.48 4.89 13.03
N PHE A 153 -7.46 5.02 11.72
CA PHE A 153 -6.23 5.09 10.94
C PHE A 153 -6.38 5.97 9.71
N ILE A 154 -5.24 6.46 9.23
CA ILE A 154 -5.03 7.12 7.93
C ILE A 154 -3.82 6.45 7.30
N ASN A 155 -3.89 6.12 6.01
CA ASN A 155 -2.80 5.44 5.31
C ASN A 155 -1.58 6.31 5.07
N ASP A 156 -1.80 7.54 4.62
CA ASP A 156 -0.73 8.49 4.32
C ASP A 156 -1.19 9.93 4.55
N LEU A 157 -0.40 10.69 5.29
CA LEU A 157 -0.62 12.10 5.54
C LEU A 157 -0.31 12.97 4.31
N LYS A 158 0.47 12.45 3.36
CA LYS A 158 0.77 13.13 2.09
C LYS A 158 -0.41 13.08 1.13
N GLU A 159 -1.16 11.98 1.11
CA GLU A 159 -2.38 11.81 0.31
C GLU A 159 -3.59 12.58 0.86
N ASN A 160 -3.42 13.45 1.87
CA ASN A 160 -4.51 14.16 2.54
C ASN A 160 -5.63 13.22 3.01
N ALA A 161 -5.28 12.10 3.63
CA ALA A 161 -6.18 11.03 4.05
C ALA A 161 -6.96 10.42 2.86
N GLY A 162 -6.26 9.98 1.82
CA GLY A 162 -6.86 9.24 0.69
C GLY A 162 -7.60 8.01 1.19
N LEU A 163 -6.90 7.12 1.90
CA LEU A 163 -7.49 5.99 2.60
C LEU A 163 -7.50 6.23 4.11
N PHE A 164 -8.66 6.11 4.72
CA PHE A 164 -8.81 6.17 6.19
C PHE A 164 -9.99 5.33 6.67
N GLY A 165 -10.01 5.05 7.95
CA GLY A 165 -11.11 4.31 8.55
C GLY A 165 -11.00 4.22 10.06
N GLY A 166 -11.98 3.55 10.65
CA GLY A 166 -12.00 3.33 12.07
C GLY A 166 -13.09 2.38 12.53
N ARG A 167 -13.09 2.12 13.83
CA ARG A 167 -14.05 1.26 14.51
C ARG A 167 -14.36 1.82 15.89
N ILE A 168 -15.63 1.78 16.23
CA ILE A 168 -16.11 1.97 17.59
C ILE A 168 -16.65 0.62 18.07
N HIS A 169 -16.23 0.22 19.26
CA HIS A 169 -16.70 -1.00 19.91
C HIS A 169 -17.20 -0.68 21.30
N THR A 170 -18.34 -1.24 21.67
CA THR A 170 -18.96 -1.02 22.99
C THR A 170 -19.52 -2.30 23.57
N ASN A 171 -19.50 -2.43 24.89
CA ASN A 171 -20.18 -3.46 25.66
C ASN A 171 -21.40 -2.88 26.40
N ALA A 172 -21.76 -1.62 26.14
CA ALA A 172 -22.80 -0.91 26.90
C ALA A 172 -24.23 -1.39 26.60
N ILE A 173 -24.43 -2.10 25.47
CA ILE A 173 -25.74 -2.57 25.06
C ILE A 173 -25.95 -3.99 25.59
N MET A 174 -26.71 -4.15 26.70
CA MET A 174 -27.04 -5.43 27.32
C MET A 174 -25.82 -6.32 27.63
N GLY A 175 -24.61 -5.73 27.77
CA GLY A 175 -23.38 -6.49 27.97
C GLY A 175 -22.86 -7.23 26.72
N ILE A 176 -23.53 -7.08 25.58
CA ILE A 176 -23.11 -7.70 24.32
C ILE A 176 -22.05 -6.82 23.64
N PRO A 177 -20.87 -7.35 23.30
CA PRO A 177 -19.85 -6.64 22.56
C PRO A 177 -20.28 -6.39 21.11
N ILE A 178 -20.52 -5.12 20.78
CA ILE A 178 -20.94 -4.68 19.44
C ILE A 178 -19.87 -3.75 18.88
N GLY A 179 -19.47 -3.97 17.62
CA GLY A 179 -18.57 -3.11 16.89
C GLY A 179 -19.19 -2.57 15.60
N VAL A 180 -18.88 -1.31 15.29
CA VAL A 180 -19.19 -0.69 14.00
C VAL A 180 -17.90 -0.17 13.40
N SER A 181 -17.62 -0.53 12.17
CA SER A 181 -16.42 -0.13 11.42
C SER A 181 -16.82 0.61 10.15
N PHE A 182 -15.98 1.53 9.77
CA PHE A 182 -16.09 2.31 8.54
C PHE A 182 -14.70 2.43 7.93
N VAL A 183 -14.58 2.25 6.61
CA VAL A 183 -13.34 2.44 5.85
C VAL A 183 -13.68 3.07 4.51
N THR A 184 -12.89 4.01 4.07
CA THR A 184 -13.03 4.60 2.74
C THR A 184 -11.66 4.90 2.13
N ASP A 185 -11.51 4.58 0.86
CA ASP A 185 -10.50 5.15 -0.02
C ASP A 185 -11.21 6.13 -0.95
N ARG A 186 -10.91 7.41 -0.81
CA ARG A 186 -11.61 8.47 -1.55
C ARG A 186 -11.24 8.53 -3.02
N ASN A 187 -10.03 8.10 -3.34
CA ASN A 187 -9.52 8.06 -4.69
C ASN A 187 -8.38 7.04 -4.77
N GLN A 188 -8.65 5.89 -5.37
CA GLN A 188 -7.67 4.81 -5.47
C GLN A 188 -6.46 5.20 -6.35
N TYR A 189 -6.62 6.14 -7.28
CA TYR A 189 -5.52 6.63 -8.13
C TYR A 189 -4.42 7.33 -7.34
N LEU A 190 -4.68 7.81 -6.11
CA LEU A 190 -3.65 8.34 -5.21
C LEU A 190 -2.59 7.30 -4.78
N GLY A 191 -2.83 6.01 -5.06
CA GLY A 191 -1.83 4.95 -4.87
C GLY A 191 -0.72 4.93 -5.93
N LEU A 192 -0.83 5.72 -6.97
CA LEU A 192 0.16 5.84 -8.03
C LEU A 192 1.18 6.93 -7.70
N LYS A 193 2.44 6.69 -8.10
CA LYS A 193 3.52 7.65 -7.91
C LYS A 193 3.37 8.79 -8.92
N ASP A 194 3.46 10.03 -8.42
CA ASP A 194 3.50 11.28 -9.16
C ASP A 194 4.73 12.05 -8.67
N SER A 195 5.80 12.05 -9.46
CA SER A 195 7.11 12.53 -9.00
C SER A 195 7.27 14.04 -9.06
N ASP A 196 6.57 14.72 -9.94
CA ASP A 196 6.64 16.18 -10.11
C ASP A 196 5.43 16.92 -9.53
N ASN A 197 4.42 16.16 -9.06
CA ASN A 197 3.20 16.64 -8.40
C ASN A 197 2.31 17.51 -9.32
N ASP A 198 2.24 17.19 -10.61
CA ASP A 198 1.32 17.85 -11.55
C ASP A 198 -0.09 17.26 -11.51
N GLY A 199 -0.25 16.11 -10.85
CA GLY A 199 -1.47 15.34 -10.71
C GLY A 199 -1.58 14.21 -11.71
N ARG A 200 -0.59 13.98 -12.55
CA ARG A 200 -0.53 12.85 -13.47
C ARG A 200 0.46 11.80 -12.96
N PRO A 201 0.01 10.57 -12.77
CA PRO A 201 0.91 9.50 -12.34
C PRO A 201 1.99 9.20 -13.36
N ASN A 202 3.22 8.97 -12.90
CA ASN A 202 4.39 8.69 -13.74
C ASN A 202 4.16 7.64 -14.83
N ILE A 203 3.28 6.67 -14.59
CA ILE A 203 3.01 5.55 -15.52
C ILE A 203 2.23 5.97 -16.77
N VAL A 204 1.55 7.10 -16.70
CA VAL A 204 0.73 7.66 -17.80
C VAL A 204 1.20 9.06 -18.20
N ASP A 205 2.27 9.53 -17.61
CA ASP A 205 2.89 10.82 -17.86
C ASP A 205 4.16 10.64 -18.68
N ASP A 206 4.25 11.28 -19.85
CA ASP A 206 5.43 11.19 -20.71
C ASP A 206 6.61 12.03 -20.15
N PHE A 207 6.35 12.98 -19.26
CA PHE A 207 7.34 13.84 -18.62
C PHE A 207 7.33 13.74 -17.09
N PRO A 208 7.51 12.58 -16.46
CA PRO A 208 7.22 12.31 -15.05
C PRO A 208 8.09 13.07 -14.04
N TYR A 209 8.95 13.96 -14.50
CA TYR A 209 9.81 14.83 -13.67
C TYR A 209 9.73 16.30 -14.07
N ASN A 210 8.70 16.69 -14.89
CA ASN A 210 8.54 18.05 -15.39
C ASN A 210 7.08 18.50 -15.30
N ASN A 211 6.70 19.08 -14.19
CA ASN A 211 5.33 19.49 -13.85
C ASN A 211 4.67 20.53 -14.79
N LYS A 212 5.31 20.86 -15.89
CA LYS A 212 4.78 21.75 -16.94
C LYS A 212 4.21 20.96 -18.11
N TRP A 213 4.77 19.79 -18.40
CA TRP A 213 4.48 18.97 -19.58
C TRP A 213 4.11 17.57 -19.18
N TRP A 214 3.21 16.91 -19.91
CA TRP A 214 2.70 15.58 -19.57
C TRP A 214 2.32 14.71 -20.77
N LEU A 215 2.24 15.31 -21.99
CA LEU A 215 1.79 14.63 -23.19
C LEU A 215 2.78 14.83 -24.31
N ASP A 216 3.19 13.71 -24.94
CA ASP A 216 4.09 13.63 -26.07
C ASP A 216 3.56 12.51 -26.96
N THR A 217 2.81 12.87 -28.00
CA THR A 217 2.02 11.91 -28.78
C THR A 217 2.90 11.09 -29.71
N ASP A 218 3.92 11.67 -30.32
CA ASP A 218 4.83 11.01 -31.24
C ASP A 218 6.09 10.44 -30.58
N GLY A 219 6.41 10.87 -29.34
CA GLY A 219 7.54 10.35 -28.55
C GLY A 219 8.89 10.97 -28.92
N ASP A 220 8.91 12.15 -29.52
CA ASP A 220 10.14 12.84 -29.94
C ASP A 220 10.84 13.58 -28.80
N GLY A 221 10.17 13.74 -27.64
CA GLY A 221 10.67 14.39 -26.43
C GLY A 221 10.27 15.87 -26.32
N LEU A 222 9.51 16.41 -27.25
CA LEU A 222 8.77 17.67 -27.11
C LEU A 222 7.35 17.35 -26.61
N SER A 223 6.77 18.26 -25.87
CA SER A 223 5.37 18.10 -25.43
C SER A 223 4.44 18.64 -26.53
N ASP A 224 3.30 17.97 -26.71
CA ASP A 224 2.20 18.43 -27.56
C ASP A 224 1.73 19.88 -27.25
N TYR A 225 2.13 20.41 -26.10
CA TYR A 225 1.84 21.77 -25.65
C TYR A 225 3.07 22.70 -25.70
N ASP A 226 4.23 22.23 -26.19
CA ASP A 226 5.39 23.09 -26.37
C ASP A 226 5.17 23.97 -27.63
N PRO A 227 5.43 25.30 -27.56
CA PRO A 227 5.31 26.17 -28.73
C PRO A 227 6.23 25.81 -29.92
N ASN A 228 7.20 24.95 -29.70
CA ASN A 228 8.10 24.46 -30.77
C ASN A 228 7.68 23.09 -31.32
N GLU A 229 6.60 22.49 -30.81
CA GLU A 229 5.98 21.31 -31.38
C GLU A 229 5.13 21.70 -32.58
N TRP A 230 5.41 21.13 -33.73
CA TRP A 230 4.77 21.49 -35.01
C TRP A 230 4.24 20.30 -35.79
N ASP A 231 4.50 19.08 -35.32
CA ASP A 231 4.09 17.81 -35.93
C ASP A 231 3.72 16.82 -34.81
N ILE A 232 2.60 17.11 -34.13
CA ILE A 232 2.19 16.44 -32.88
C ILE A 232 2.10 14.91 -33.01
N ASP A 233 1.74 14.39 -34.18
CA ASP A 233 1.59 12.94 -34.35
C ASP A 233 2.74 12.28 -35.12
N GLY A 234 3.78 13.05 -35.48
CA GLY A 234 5.02 12.57 -36.06
C GLY A 234 4.89 11.97 -37.45
N ASP A 235 3.86 12.36 -38.22
CA ASP A 235 3.64 11.83 -39.58
C ASP A 235 4.50 12.52 -40.64
N GLY A 236 5.24 13.57 -40.29
CA GLY A 236 6.09 14.37 -41.16
C GLY A 236 5.35 15.51 -41.87
N ILE A 237 4.12 15.76 -41.50
CA ILE A 237 3.31 16.89 -42.01
C ILE A 237 3.06 17.84 -40.83
N THR A 238 3.50 19.10 -40.94
CA THR A 238 3.21 20.07 -39.89
C THR A 238 1.71 20.22 -39.64
N ASP A 239 1.27 20.34 -38.40
CA ASP A 239 -0.12 20.42 -37.96
C ASP A 239 -0.95 21.44 -38.77
N THR A 240 -0.32 22.58 -39.10
CA THR A 240 -0.95 23.63 -39.90
C THR A 240 -1.27 23.22 -41.35
N LEU A 241 -0.65 22.15 -41.83
CA LEU A 241 -0.83 21.61 -43.19
C LEU A 241 -1.53 20.25 -43.19
N ASP A 242 -1.82 19.68 -42.01
CA ASP A 242 -2.43 18.36 -41.91
C ASP A 242 -3.91 18.41 -42.30
N SER A 243 -4.23 17.67 -43.37
CA SER A 243 -5.59 17.61 -43.93
C SER A 243 -6.59 16.85 -43.05
N ARG A 244 -6.16 16.17 -41.99
CA ARG A 244 -7.02 15.49 -41.00
C ARG A 244 -7.70 16.49 -40.08
N ILE A 245 -7.17 17.71 -39.93
CA ILE A 245 -7.76 18.73 -39.07
C ILE A 245 -9.05 19.25 -39.74
N PRO A 246 -10.24 19.06 -39.14
CA PRO A 246 -11.50 19.53 -39.73
C PRO A 246 -11.53 21.05 -39.79
N GLY A 247 -11.91 21.59 -40.97
CA GLY A 247 -12.18 23.01 -41.14
C GLY A 247 -10.98 23.86 -41.56
N TYR A 248 -9.84 23.25 -41.93
CA TYR A 248 -8.74 23.99 -42.54
C TYR A 248 -9.15 24.52 -43.92
N VAL A 249 -9.65 25.72 -43.96
CA VAL A 249 -9.86 26.54 -45.17
C VAL A 249 -9.09 27.84 -44.96
N GLY A 250 -7.79 27.70 -44.74
CA GLY A 250 -6.87 28.83 -44.81
C GLY A 250 -6.91 29.86 -43.68
N ASP A 251 -7.54 29.55 -42.53
CA ASP A 251 -7.51 30.39 -41.34
C ASP A 251 -6.73 29.67 -40.22
N PRO A 252 -5.47 30.08 -39.97
CA PRO A 252 -4.62 29.44 -38.94
C PRO A 252 -5.06 29.70 -37.49
N LEU A 253 -6.14 30.43 -37.24
CA LEU A 253 -6.64 30.80 -35.91
C LEU A 253 -7.68 29.81 -35.35
N VAL A 254 -8.06 28.75 -36.08
CA VAL A 254 -9.08 27.80 -35.65
C VAL A 254 -8.65 26.35 -35.98
N LEU A 255 -7.42 26.00 -35.66
CA LEU A 255 -6.96 24.62 -35.77
C LEU A 255 -7.37 23.86 -34.49
N ASP A 256 -8.26 22.88 -34.65
CA ASP A 256 -8.51 21.89 -33.59
C ASP A 256 -7.48 20.74 -33.72
N ASP A 257 -6.29 20.96 -33.19
CA ASP A 257 -5.19 19.99 -33.16
C ASP A 257 -5.42 18.83 -32.17
N ASN A 258 -6.50 18.87 -31.39
CA ASN A 258 -6.82 17.82 -30.42
C ASN A 258 -7.06 16.46 -31.06
N ILE A 259 -7.42 16.40 -32.33
CA ILE A 259 -7.63 15.13 -33.06
C ILE A 259 -6.28 14.40 -33.32
N LEU A 260 -5.17 15.13 -33.33
CA LEU A 260 -3.83 14.58 -33.54
C LEU A 260 -3.23 14.05 -32.24
N LYS A 261 -3.68 14.57 -31.09
CA LYS A 261 -3.17 14.18 -29.77
C LYS A 261 -3.73 12.84 -29.34
N LYS A 262 -2.93 12.07 -28.66
CA LYS A 262 -3.44 10.91 -27.92
C LYS A 262 -4.33 11.34 -26.75
N ASP A 263 -5.08 10.39 -26.18
CA ASP A 263 -5.97 10.66 -25.05
C ASP A 263 -5.22 11.27 -23.86
N GLU A 264 -5.80 12.31 -23.26
CA GLU A 264 -5.27 12.92 -22.04
C GLU A 264 -5.12 11.88 -20.93
N PRO A 265 -3.96 11.83 -20.28
CA PRO A 265 -3.76 10.95 -19.15
C PRO A 265 -4.63 11.37 -17.96
N ILE A 266 -4.95 10.38 -17.11
CA ILE A 266 -5.73 10.63 -15.89
C ILE A 266 -5.02 11.67 -15.01
N ASN A 267 -5.80 12.59 -14.43
CA ASN A 267 -5.32 13.56 -13.46
C ASN A 267 -5.99 13.33 -12.10
N VAL A 268 -5.24 12.85 -11.13
CA VAL A 268 -5.75 12.48 -9.79
C VAL A 268 -6.37 13.64 -9.00
N ASN A 269 -6.12 14.89 -9.41
CA ASN A 269 -6.74 16.08 -8.83
C ASN A 269 -8.13 16.38 -9.42
N LYS A 270 -8.44 15.82 -10.58
CA LYS A 270 -9.72 16.01 -11.29
C LYS A 270 -10.53 14.73 -11.33
N ASP A 271 -9.85 13.60 -11.53
CA ASP A 271 -10.44 12.29 -11.68
C ASP A 271 -10.35 11.52 -10.37
N SER A 272 -11.43 10.89 -9.97
CA SER A 272 -11.47 10.12 -8.74
C SER A 272 -12.31 8.87 -8.91
N ASP A 273 -11.81 7.77 -8.37
CA ASP A 273 -12.55 6.54 -8.23
C ASP A 273 -12.30 5.98 -6.82
N GLY A 274 -13.33 6.05 -5.99
CA GLY A 274 -13.23 5.77 -4.57
C GLY A 274 -14.23 4.73 -4.10
N ILE A 275 -13.86 3.99 -3.07
CA ILE A 275 -14.68 2.97 -2.44
C ILE A 275 -14.88 3.25 -0.95
N MET A 276 -16.05 2.93 -0.43
CA MET A 276 -16.35 2.97 0.98
C MET A 276 -16.92 1.63 1.44
N ALA A 277 -16.73 1.27 2.69
CA ALA A 277 -17.41 0.13 3.30
C ALA A 277 -17.79 0.40 4.75
N ILE A 278 -18.89 -0.17 5.17
CA ILE A 278 -19.38 -0.16 6.54
C ILE A 278 -19.53 -1.60 7.00
N ALA A 279 -19.12 -1.90 8.23
CA ALA A 279 -19.28 -3.22 8.81
C ALA A 279 -19.81 -3.13 10.24
N VAL A 280 -20.57 -4.15 10.61
CA VAL A 280 -21.02 -4.39 11.97
C VAL A 280 -20.53 -5.75 12.43
N ASP A 281 -20.20 -5.86 13.71
CA ASP A 281 -19.78 -7.12 14.31
C ASP A 281 -20.37 -7.30 15.71
N LEU A 282 -20.60 -8.56 16.03
CA LEU A 282 -21.04 -9.02 17.34
C LEU A 282 -20.07 -10.10 17.78
N GLY A 283 -19.50 -9.97 18.97
CA GLY A 283 -18.60 -10.98 19.50
C GLY A 283 -18.99 -11.36 20.93
N TYR A 284 -18.98 -12.63 21.25
CA TYR A 284 -19.26 -13.13 22.57
C TYR A 284 -18.10 -13.98 23.11
N PRO A 285 -17.41 -13.53 24.17
CA PRO A 285 -16.34 -14.30 24.78
C PRO A 285 -16.94 -15.43 25.63
N LEU A 286 -16.85 -16.67 25.13
CA LEU A 286 -17.29 -17.86 25.87
C LEU A 286 -16.36 -18.17 27.05
N VAL A 287 -15.05 -17.99 26.81
CA VAL A 287 -14.01 -18.15 27.83
C VAL A 287 -13.01 -17.04 27.66
N ASN A 288 -12.61 -16.44 28.76
CA ASN A 288 -11.59 -15.40 28.75
C ASN A 288 -10.75 -15.45 30.03
N ASN A 289 -9.66 -16.19 29.98
CA ASN A 289 -8.67 -16.24 31.05
C ASN A 289 -7.24 -16.04 30.49
N LYS A 290 -6.24 -15.99 31.36
CA LYS A 290 -4.87 -15.66 31.00
C LYS A 290 -4.25 -16.62 29.97
N ASN A 291 -4.57 -17.89 30.01
CA ASN A 291 -3.95 -18.93 29.20
C ASN A 291 -4.84 -19.42 28.05
N TYR A 292 -6.12 -19.16 28.13
CA TYR A 292 -7.10 -19.59 27.14
C TYR A 292 -8.21 -18.57 26.96
N SER A 293 -8.50 -18.25 25.74
CA SER A 293 -9.69 -17.47 25.35
C SER A 293 -10.39 -18.12 24.17
N LEU A 294 -11.70 -18.05 24.17
CA LEU A 294 -12.56 -18.51 23.09
C LEU A 294 -13.66 -17.48 22.87
N THR A 295 -13.69 -16.90 21.68
CA THR A 295 -14.71 -15.92 21.28
C THR A 295 -15.44 -16.45 20.05
N ILE A 296 -16.77 -16.46 20.09
CA ILE A 296 -17.61 -16.65 18.92
C ILE A 296 -18.05 -15.28 18.46
N TYR A 297 -18.09 -15.06 17.15
CA TYR A 297 -18.49 -13.77 16.58
C TYR A 297 -19.22 -13.94 15.25
N SER A 298 -19.95 -12.90 14.88
CA SER A 298 -20.54 -12.73 13.55
C SER A 298 -20.19 -11.34 13.02
N GLN A 299 -20.08 -11.21 11.71
CA GLN A 299 -19.81 -9.94 11.04
C GLN A 299 -20.64 -9.83 9.76
N ALA A 300 -21.03 -8.61 9.42
CA ALA A 300 -21.57 -8.27 8.11
C ALA A 300 -20.95 -6.95 7.64
N ALA A 301 -20.65 -6.85 6.35
CA ALA A 301 -20.10 -5.65 5.75
C ALA A 301 -20.74 -5.39 4.39
N GLN A 302 -21.07 -4.12 4.13
CA GLN A 302 -21.57 -3.61 2.86
C GLN A 302 -20.48 -2.72 2.25
N MET A 303 -20.08 -3.01 1.02
CA MET A 303 -19.32 -2.09 0.19
C MET A 303 -20.26 -1.09 -0.49
N VAL A 304 -19.86 0.16 -0.56
CA VAL A 304 -20.60 1.27 -1.16
C VAL A 304 -19.77 1.84 -2.30
N GLY A 305 -20.30 1.72 -3.49
CA GLY A 305 -19.67 2.06 -4.76
C GLY A 305 -20.42 1.35 -5.87
N ARG A 306 -19.86 1.37 -7.07
CA ARG A 306 -20.47 0.78 -8.26
C ARG A 306 -19.41 0.14 -9.14
N ALA A 307 -19.70 -1.03 -9.67
CA ALA A 307 -18.84 -1.70 -10.64
C ALA A 307 -19.66 -2.13 -11.86
N MET A 308 -19.00 -2.16 -13.02
CA MET A 308 -19.62 -2.66 -14.24
C MET A 308 -19.69 -4.19 -14.17
N ASN A 309 -20.88 -4.73 -14.34
CA ASN A 309 -21.07 -6.15 -14.57
C ASN A 309 -20.56 -6.48 -15.98
N PRO A 310 -19.53 -7.34 -16.11
CA PRO A 310 -18.90 -7.60 -17.40
C PRO A 310 -19.80 -8.36 -18.39
N GLU A 311 -20.80 -9.11 -17.91
CA GLU A 311 -21.75 -9.86 -18.73
C GLU A 311 -22.84 -8.96 -19.27
N THR A 312 -23.51 -8.20 -18.39
CA THR A 312 -24.65 -7.36 -18.76
C THR A 312 -24.25 -5.97 -19.24
N LYS A 313 -22.98 -5.56 -19.06
CA LYS A 313 -22.44 -4.21 -19.32
C LYS A 313 -23.16 -3.11 -18.54
N LYS A 314 -23.87 -3.45 -17.47
CA LYS A 314 -24.57 -2.49 -16.61
C LYS A 314 -23.73 -2.15 -15.39
N ILE A 315 -23.84 -0.91 -14.95
CA ILE A 315 -23.25 -0.45 -13.69
C ILE A 315 -24.18 -0.90 -12.56
N GLU A 316 -23.63 -1.67 -11.62
CA GLU A 316 -24.36 -2.25 -10.50
C GLU A 316 -23.72 -1.85 -9.17
N ASN A 317 -24.53 -1.78 -8.12
CA ASN A 317 -24.01 -1.49 -6.77
C ASN A 317 -23.14 -2.62 -6.25
N LEU A 318 -22.14 -2.27 -5.45
CA LEU A 318 -21.28 -3.22 -4.78
C LEU A 318 -22.05 -4.08 -3.76
N GLY A 319 -21.46 -5.20 -3.40
CA GLY A 319 -22.12 -6.26 -2.66
C GLY A 319 -21.91 -6.24 -1.15
N ILE A 320 -22.38 -7.32 -0.53
CA ILE A 320 -22.33 -7.58 0.90
C ILE A 320 -21.52 -8.86 1.18
N GLY A 321 -20.69 -8.80 2.22
CA GLY A 321 -20.02 -9.98 2.79
C GLY A 321 -20.56 -10.29 4.19
N ILE A 322 -20.77 -11.55 4.47
CA ILE A 322 -21.33 -12.02 5.74
C ILE A 322 -20.45 -13.13 6.31
N ILE A 323 -20.12 -13.03 7.57
CA ILE A 323 -19.53 -14.09 8.38
C ILE A 323 -20.57 -14.45 9.45
N PRO A 324 -21.48 -15.41 9.17
CA PRO A 324 -22.52 -15.79 10.13
C PRO A 324 -21.93 -16.44 11.37
N LEU A 325 -20.79 -17.13 11.22
CA LEU A 325 -20.08 -17.77 12.32
C LEU A 325 -18.58 -17.61 12.15
N GLY A 326 -17.96 -16.97 13.10
CA GLY A 326 -16.52 -16.89 13.32
C GLY A 326 -16.16 -17.39 14.72
N VAL A 327 -14.99 -18.01 14.81
CA VAL A 327 -14.40 -18.48 16.08
C VAL A 327 -12.98 -17.96 16.15
N ALA A 328 -12.63 -17.29 17.23
CA ALA A 328 -11.27 -16.90 17.56
C ALA A 328 -10.86 -17.51 18.90
N SER A 329 -9.73 -18.16 18.95
CA SER A 329 -9.19 -18.83 20.13
C SER A 329 -7.73 -18.46 20.36
N HIS A 330 -7.36 -18.35 21.61
CA HIS A 330 -5.98 -18.26 22.06
C HIS A 330 -5.74 -19.35 23.10
N PHE A 331 -4.78 -20.21 22.84
CA PHE A 331 -4.38 -21.28 23.75
C PHE A 331 -2.86 -21.29 23.90
N GLY A 332 -2.38 -20.76 25.02
CA GLY A 332 -0.94 -20.64 25.30
C GLY A 332 -0.22 -19.84 24.22
N SER A 333 0.60 -20.50 23.41
CA SER A 333 1.35 -19.90 22.30
C SER A 333 0.62 -19.93 20.96
N LEU A 334 -0.53 -20.60 20.87
CA LEU A 334 -1.33 -20.75 19.65
C LEU A 334 -2.50 -19.78 19.65
N LYS A 335 -2.63 -19.00 18.58
CA LYS A 335 -3.86 -18.28 18.23
C LYS A 335 -4.45 -18.93 17.00
N PHE A 336 -5.74 -19.12 17.01
CA PHE A 336 -6.46 -19.75 15.90
C PHE A 336 -7.71 -18.93 15.58
N LYS A 337 -8.07 -18.86 14.30
CA LYS A 337 -9.25 -18.19 13.79
C LYS A 337 -9.88 -19.06 12.71
N PHE A 338 -11.20 -19.20 12.74
CA PHE A 338 -11.98 -19.87 11.71
C PHE A 338 -13.23 -19.07 11.41
N GLU A 339 -13.60 -18.94 10.14
CA GLU A 339 -14.78 -18.22 9.67
C GLU A 339 -15.48 -19.00 8.55
N TYR A 340 -16.79 -19.05 8.60
CA TYR A 340 -17.61 -19.36 7.44
C TYR A 340 -17.98 -18.04 6.76
N ARG A 341 -17.72 -17.93 5.45
CA ARG A 341 -17.80 -16.69 4.66
C ARG A 341 -18.84 -16.82 3.54
N LEU A 342 -19.69 -15.80 3.36
CA LEU A 342 -20.73 -15.74 2.34
C LEU A 342 -20.67 -14.40 1.61
N ILE A 343 -20.76 -14.43 0.28
CA ILE A 343 -20.97 -13.29 -0.61
C ILE A 343 -22.24 -13.58 -1.42
N PRO A 344 -23.44 -13.20 -0.94
CA PRO A 344 -24.69 -13.69 -1.51
C PRO A 344 -25.06 -13.03 -2.85
N ASN A 345 -24.54 -11.87 -3.16
CA ASN A 345 -24.87 -11.10 -4.37
C ASN A 345 -23.66 -10.65 -5.19
N GLY A 346 -22.48 -11.27 -4.96
CA GLY A 346 -21.24 -10.91 -5.63
C GLY A 346 -20.71 -9.51 -5.28
N ARG A 347 -19.77 -9.03 -6.06
CA ARG A 347 -19.20 -7.66 -5.99
C ARG A 347 -18.72 -7.25 -4.59
N PHE A 348 -18.15 -8.20 -3.88
CA PHE A 348 -17.57 -8.04 -2.56
C PHE A 348 -16.28 -8.86 -2.47
N GLU A 349 -15.30 -8.38 -1.72
CA GLU A 349 -14.08 -9.08 -1.39
C GLU A 349 -13.81 -8.99 0.11
N PHE A 350 -13.64 -10.13 0.78
CA PHE A 350 -13.17 -10.18 2.17
C PHE A 350 -11.72 -9.72 2.23
N ASP A 351 -11.37 -9.07 3.36
CA ASP A 351 -10.01 -8.56 3.55
C ASP A 351 -9.58 -7.60 2.42
N TYR A 352 -10.51 -6.77 1.92
CA TYR A 352 -10.28 -5.87 0.79
C TYR A 352 -9.08 -4.98 1.02
N TRP A 353 -8.99 -4.35 2.21
CA TRP A 353 -7.81 -3.62 2.66
C TRP A 353 -6.88 -4.55 3.42
N ASN A 354 -5.98 -5.19 2.70
CA ASN A 354 -5.05 -6.20 3.18
C ASN A 354 -3.59 -5.73 3.04
N ARG A 355 -2.64 -6.63 3.28
CA ARG A 355 -1.22 -6.34 3.18
C ARG A 355 -0.77 -5.87 1.79
N LEU A 356 -1.41 -6.36 0.74
CA LEU A 356 -1.07 -6.05 -0.66
C LEU A 356 -1.89 -4.90 -1.23
N TYR A 357 -2.78 -4.29 -0.44
CA TYR A 357 -3.71 -3.29 -0.94
C TYR A 357 -3.02 -2.18 -1.73
N GLU A 358 -1.89 -1.66 -1.28
CA GLU A 358 -1.16 -0.58 -1.96
C GLU A 358 -0.59 -1.01 -3.34
N ILE A 359 -0.44 -2.31 -3.58
CA ILE A 359 -0.07 -2.86 -4.88
C ILE A 359 -1.33 -3.13 -5.72
N GLU A 360 -2.36 -3.76 -5.09
CA GLU A 360 -3.61 -4.16 -5.75
C GLU A 360 -4.57 -2.98 -6.00
N ARG A 361 -4.32 -1.83 -5.38
CA ARG A 361 -5.16 -0.62 -5.42
C ARG A 361 -5.45 -0.17 -6.85
N ILE A 362 -4.44 -0.29 -7.73
CA ILE A 362 -4.53 -0.05 -9.17
C ILE A 362 -3.85 -1.19 -9.92
N SER A 363 -4.50 -1.70 -10.93
CA SER A 363 -3.93 -2.61 -11.93
C SER A 363 -3.85 -1.93 -13.31
N PHE A 364 -3.05 -2.49 -14.19
CA PHE A 364 -2.84 -1.99 -15.53
C PHE A 364 -3.47 -2.93 -16.56
N ALA A 365 -3.97 -2.34 -17.62
CA ALA A 365 -4.40 -3.05 -18.82
C ALA A 365 -3.91 -2.26 -20.03
N ARG A 366 -3.90 -2.88 -21.21
CA ARG A 366 -3.66 -2.16 -22.47
C ARG A 366 -4.88 -2.25 -23.34
N ASN A 367 -5.19 -1.15 -24.04
CA ASN A 367 -6.20 -1.14 -25.08
C ASN A 367 -5.64 -1.68 -26.41
N SER A 368 -6.48 -1.76 -27.43
CA SER A 368 -6.09 -2.19 -28.78
C SER A 368 -5.03 -1.30 -29.44
N SER A 369 -4.92 -0.06 -29.00
CA SER A 369 -3.92 0.93 -29.44
C SER A 369 -2.63 0.92 -28.60
N ASN A 370 -2.46 -0.10 -27.74
CA ASN A 370 -1.31 -0.27 -26.85
C ASN A 370 -1.17 0.79 -25.74
N GLN A 371 -2.18 1.62 -25.51
CA GLN A 371 -2.19 2.61 -24.43
C GLN A 371 -2.48 1.93 -23.09
N ILE A 372 -1.87 2.44 -22.00
CA ILE A 372 -2.07 1.94 -20.65
C ILE A 372 -3.43 2.41 -20.13
N LEU A 373 -4.26 1.46 -19.72
CA LEU A 373 -5.52 1.70 -19.03
C LEU A 373 -5.34 1.40 -17.54
N LEU A 374 -5.68 2.35 -16.70
CA LEU A 374 -5.68 2.18 -15.26
C LEU A 374 -7.03 1.58 -14.80
N ARG A 375 -6.97 0.53 -13.99
CA ARG A 375 -8.13 -0.10 -13.38
C ARG A 375 -8.01 -0.07 -11.87
N THR A 376 -8.99 0.50 -11.21
CA THR A 376 -9.08 0.49 -9.76
C THR A 376 -9.47 -0.90 -9.24
N LYS A 377 -9.07 -1.22 -8.03
CA LYS A 377 -9.49 -2.45 -7.37
C LYS A 377 -11.02 -2.50 -7.18
N GLU A 378 -11.69 -1.34 -6.98
CA GLU A 378 -13.16 -1.26 -6.95
C GLU A 378 -13.76 -1.77 -8.26
N SER A 379 -13.29 -1.26 -9.40
CA SER A 379 -13.82 -1.63 -10.73
C SER A 379 -13.70 -3.13 -11.00
N SER A 380 -12.70 -3.79 -10.44
CA SER A 380 -12.49 -5.24 -10.56
C SER A 380 -13.55 -6.07 -9.81
N LEU A 381 -14.25 -5.49 -8.83
CA LEU A 381 -15.28 -6.19 -8.07
C LEU A 381 -16.48 -6.62 -8.93
N GLY A 382 -16.68 -6.00 -10.08
CA GLY A 382 -17.65 -6.44 -11.08
C GLY A 382 -17.45 -7.87 -11.56
N ASN A 383 -16.23 -8.38 -11.48
CA ASN A 383 -15.87 -9.75 -11.88
C ASN A 383 -16.23 -10.82 -10.83
N TYR A 384 -16.68 -10.42 -9.63
CA TYR A 384 -17.00 -11.34 -8.53
C TYR A 384 -18.51 -11.57 -8.46
N GLY A 385 -18.96 -12.79 -8.74
CA GLY A 385 -20.32 -13.25 -8.50
C GLY A 385 -20.52 -13.77 -7.07
N GLU A 386 -21.59 -14.52 -6.85
CA GLU A 386 -21.89 -15.18 -5.56
C GLU A 386 -20.77 -16.15 -5.19
N GLN A 387 -20.36 -16.14 -3.90
CA GLN A 387 -19.34 -17.04 -3.39
C GLN A 387 -19.64 -17.45 -1.94
N LYS A 388 -19.18 -18.62 -1.56
CA LYS A 388 -19.20 -19.13 -0.19
C LYS A 388 -17.96 -19.96 0.11
N GLY A 389 -17.57 -20.02 1.37
CA GLY A 389 -16.38 -20.78 1.75
C GLY A 389 -15.96 -20.55 3.18
N PHE A 390 -14.68 -20.82 3.46
CA PHE A 390 -14.14 -20.64 4.80
C PHE A 390 -12.78 -19.98 4.78
N PHE A 391 -12.50 -19.32 5.89
CA PHE A 391 -11.20 -18.80 6.24
C PHE A 391 -10.69 -19.52 7.49
N SER A 392 -9.40 -19.87 7.48
CA SER A 392 -8.69 -20.39 8.63
C SER A 392 -7.37 -19.63 8.80
N GLY A 393 -7.06 -19.22 10.01
CA GLY A 393 -5.81 -18.56 10.37
C GLY A 393 -5.21 -19.15 11.64
N ALA A 394 -3.89 -19.28 11.68
CA ALA A 394 -3.14 -19.73 12.84
C ALA A 394 -1.89 -18.88 13.04
N SER A 395 -1.60 -18.53 14.29
CA SER A 395 -0.36 -17.85 14.70
C SER A 395 0.24 -18.61 15.88
N ILE A 396 1.48 -19.06 15.73
CA ILE A 396 2.17 -19.91 16.71
C ILE A 396 3.44 -19.24 17.17
N ASP A 397 3.54 -19.00 18.48
CA ASP A 397 4.77 -18.53 19.12
C ASP A 397 5.58 -19.73 19.63
N LEU A 398 6.65 -20.06 18.93
CA LEU A 398 7.52 -21.19 19.24
C LEU A 398 8.58 -20.76 20.26
N GLY A 399 8.24 -20.93 21.54
CA GLY A 399 9.17 -20.70 22.67
C GLY A 399 9.66 -19.27 22.83
N GLY A 400 8.91 -18.26 22.31
CA GLY A 400 9.35 -16.86 22.32
C GLY A 400 10.50 -16.55 21.36
N LEU A 401 10.96 -17.53 20.58
CA LEU A 401 12.05 -17.41 19.60
C LEU A 401 11.53 -17.13 18.20
N LEU A 402 10.55 -17.90 17.73
CA LEU A 402 9.98 -17.81 16.39
C LEU A 402 8.48 -17.56 16.47
N LEU A 403 7.98 -16.73 15.57
CA LEU A 403 6.56 -16.53 15.31
C LEU A 403 6.27 -17.02 13.89
N ALA A 404 5.34 -17.95 13.80
CA ALA A 404 4.82 -18.45 12.52
C ALA A 404 3.34 -18.08 12.38
N ASP A 405 2.99 -17.41 11.28
CA ASP A 405 1.62 -17.07 10.93
C ASP A 405 1.24 -17.79 9.62
N PHE A 406 0.03 -18.36 9.58
CA PHE A 406 -0.55 -19.00 8.41
C PHE A 406 -1.99 -18.57 8.27
N SER A 407 -2.45 -18.33 7.06
CA SER A 407 -3.88 -18.22 6.77
C SER A 407 -4.22 -18.80 5.41
N TYR A 408 -5.40 -19.36 5.33
CA TYR A 408 -5.97 -19.93 4.13
C TYR A 408 -7.44 -19.55 4.01
N ASN A 409 -7.81 -19.02 2.85
CA ASN A 409 -9.17 -18.71 2.48
C ASN A 409 -9.54 -19.57 1.27
N ASP A 410 -10.61 -20.35 1.37
CA ASP A 410 -11.14 -21.20 0.31
C ASP A 410 -12.56 -20.78 0.01
N MET A 411 -12.74 -19.90 -0.98
CA MET A 411 -14.04 -19.49 -1.49
C MET A 411 -14.35 -20.22 -2.79
N ARG A 412 -15.60 -20.54 -3.02
CA ARG A 412 -16.10 -21.14 -4.27
C ARG A 412 -17.33 -20.38 -4.73
N GLY A 413 -17.43 -20.20 -6.02
CA GLY A 413 -18.57 -19.56 -6.64
C GLY A 413 -18.21 -18.95 -8.00
N ASN A 414 -18.99 -17.98 -8.40
CA ASN A 414 -18.95 -17.43 -9.74
C ASN A 414 -17.89 -16.34 -9.86
N LEU A 415 -16.95 -16.52 -10.79
CA LEU A 415 -15.99 -15.49 -11.22
C LEU A 415 -16.11 -15.29 -12.74
N TRP A 416 -15.91 -14.05 -13.18
CA TRP A 416 -15.90 -13.73 -14.59
C TRP A 416 -14.70 -14.35 -15.29
N SER A 417 -14.97 -15.13 -16.32
CA SER A 417 -13.94 -15.67 -17.23
C SER A 417 -13.87 -14.80 -18.47
N VAL A 418 -12.78 -14.04 -18.63
CA VAL A 418 -12.55 -13.23 -19.84
C VAL A 418 -12.47 -14.12 -21.07
N LYS A 419 -11.90 -15.31 -20.94
CA LYS A 419 -11.76 -16.30 -22.02
C LYS A 419 -13.10 -16.81 -22.52
N ASP A 420 -14.03 -17.09 -21.59
CA ASP A 420 -15.31 -17.73 -21.91
C ASP A 420 -16.44 -16.69 -22.07
N GLY A 421 -16.22 -15.43 -21.71
CA GLY A 421 -17.18 -14.34 -21.78
C GLY A 421 -18.41 -14.52 -20.89
N GLN A 422 -18.27 -15.26 -19.78
CA GLN A 422 -19.37 -15.56 -18.85
C GLN A 422 -18.86 -15.80 -17.42
N PHE A 423 -19.77 -15.77 -16.44
CA PHE A 423 -19.45 -16.19 -15.09
C PHE A 423 -19.31 -17.72 -15.02
N MET A 424 -18.20 -18.18 -14.44
CA MET A 424 -17.88 -19.59 -14.26
C MET A 424 -17.72 -19.91 -12.78
N GLU A 425 -18.29 -21.06 -12.37
CA GLU A 425 -18.03 -21.56 -11.02
C GLU A 425 -16.58 -22.02 -10.90
N THR A 426 -15.84 -21.42 -9.99
CA THR A 426 -14.42 -21.72 -9.78
C THR A 426 -14.03 -21.51 -8.31
N ASN A 427 -12.83 -21.98 -7.97
CA ASN A 427 -12.21 -21.71 -6.69
C ASN A 427 -11.58 -20.32 -6.70
N ASN A 428 -11.73 -19.60 -5.59
CA ASN A 428 -11.09 -18.33 -5.31
C ASN A 428 -10.36 -18.46 -3.98
N GLN A 429 -9.08 -18.80 -4.05
CA GLN A 429 -8.29 -19.19 -2.90
C GLN A 429 -7.20 -18.17 -2.60
N THR A 430 -6.90 -18.01 -1.31
CA THR A 430 -5.82 -17.15 -0.82
C THR A 430 -5.00 -17.93 0.20
N PHE A 431 -3.69 -17.88 0.08
CA PHE A 431 -2.75 -18.43 1.05
C PHE A 431 -1.73 -17.39 1.47
N LEU A 432 -1.50 -17.30 2.78
CA LEU A 432 -0.46 -16.48 3.37
C LEU A 432 0.32 -17.30 4.38
N SER A 433 1.64 -17.21 4.33
CA SER A 433 2.52 -17.72 5.39
C SER A 433 3.59 -16.70 5.73
N SER A 434 3.93 -16.60 6.99
CA SER A 434 5.09 -15.83 7.44
C SER A 434 5.78 -16.53 8.59
N LEU A 435 7.11 -16.39 8.62
CA LEU A 435 7.97 -16.85 9.70
C LEU A 435 8.86 -15.69 10.11
N SER A 436 8.94 -15.40 11.40
CA SER A 436 9.76 -14.31 11.91
C SER A 436 10.47 -14.67 13.21
N LEU A 437 11.72 -14.25 13.33
CA LEU A 437 12.50 -14.36 14.54
C LEU A 437 12.09 -13.23 15.49
N LYS A 438 11.55 -13.58 16.66
CA LYS A 438 11.17 -12.61 17.70
C LYS A 438 12.36 -12.10 18.50
N LYS A 439 13.35 -12.96 18.72
CA LYS A 439 14.55 -12.64 19.47
C LYS A 439 15.77 -13.18 18.73
N GLY A 440 16.72 -12.29 18.47
CA GLY A 440 17.98 -12.68 17.84
C GLY A 440 18.73 -13.73 18.64
N PHE A 441 19.38 -14.64 17.97
CA PHE A 441 20.13 -15.73 18.56
C PHE A 441 21.50 -15.83 17.88
N SER A 442 22.57 -15.92 18.67
CA SER A 442 23.94 -15.92 18.19
C SER A 442 24.22 -14.68 17.29
N ARG A 443 24.75 -14.91 16.08
CA ARG A 443 24.98 -13.85 15.08
C ARG A 443 23.72 -13.44 14.33
N LEU A 444 22.69 -14.27 14.29
CA LEU A 444 21.44 -13.96 13.62
C LEU A 444 20.60 -13.01 14.48
N LYS A 445 20.52 -11.74 14.11
CA LYS A 445 19.81 -10.69 14.84
C LYS A 445 18.38 -10.51 14.39
N ARG A 446 18.13 -10.73 13.10
CA ARG A 446 16.81 -10.68 12.48
C ARG A 446 16.71 -11.79 11.44
N ALA A 447 15.55 -12.39 11.33
CA ALA A 447 15.18 -13.25 10.21
C ALA A 447 13.67 -13.20 10.07
N SER A 448 13.18 -12.95 8.88
CA SER A 448 11.78 -13.12 8.54
C SER A 448 11.64 -13.51 7.09
N ALA A 449 10.64 -14.31 6.78
CA ALA A 449 10.26 -14.65 5.43
C ALA A 449 8.73 -14.66 5.36
N PHE A 450 8.18 -14.30 4.22
CA PHE A 450 6.76 -14.38 3.96
C PHE A 450 6.47 -14.72 2.51
N TYR A 451 5.35 -15.38 2.32
CA TYR A 451 4.73 -15.65 1.03
C TYR A 451 3.24 -15.35 1.14
N GLN A 452 2.68 -14.67 0.15
CA GLN A 452 1.25 -14.45 0.03
C GLN A 452 0.86 -14.55 -1.44
N GLN A 453 -0.24 -15.25 -1.71
CA GLN A 453 -0.92 -15.27 -2.99
C GLN A 453 -2.42 -15.23 -2.76
N ARG A 454 -3.13 -14.37 -3.49
CA ARG A 454 -4.56 -14.10 -3.28
C ARG A 454 -5.36 -14.35 -4.55
N ASN A 455 -6.64 -14.66 -4.33
CA ASN A 455 -7.67 -14.67 -5.36
C ASN A 455 -7.29 -15.50 -6.61
N VAL A 456 -6.69 -16.66 -6.38
CA VAL A 456 -6.28 -17.60 -7.44
C VAL A 456 -7.01 -18.93 -7.31
N PRO A 457 -7.13 -19.71 -8.40
CA PRO A 457 -7.79 -21.02 -8.32
C PRO A 457 -7.09 -22.02 -7.41
N ASN A 458 -5.74 -21.96 -7.30
CA ASN A 458 -4.95 -22.82 -6.43
C ASN A 458 -3.60 -22.19 -6.08
N PRO A 459 -3.41 -21.63 -4.87
CA PRO A 459 -2.16 -20.98 -4.47
C PRO A 459 -0.99 -21.97 -4.24
N PHE A 460 -1.26 -23.26 -4.15
CA PHE A 460 -0.23 -24.30 -3.95
C PHE A 460 0.42 -24.80 -5.25
N LYS A 461 -0.03 -24.28 -6.40
CA LYS A 461 0.71 -24.45 -7.66
C LYS A 461 1.92 -23.52 -7.76
N PHE A 462 1.95 -22.47 -6.95
CA PHE A 462 3.01 -21.44 -6.95
C PHE A 462 3.23 -20.79 -8.33
N GLU A 463 2.18 -20.69 -9.13
CA GLU A 463 2.15 -19.91 -10.37
C GLU A 463 1.97 -18.44 -10.01
N TYR A 464 2.91 -17.58 -10.39
CA TYR A 464 2.89 -16.17 -9.99
C TYR A 464 1.74 -15.41 -10.66
N SER A 465 1.21 -14.42 -9.94
CA SER A 465 0.16 -13.50 -10.39
C SER A 465 0.40 -12.12 -9.78
N GLU A 466 -0.28 -11.09 -10.22
CA GLU A 466 -0.20 -9.74 -9.62
C GLU A 466 -0.52 -9.71 -8.12
N SER A 467 -1.31 -10.67 -7.64
CA SER A 467 -1.64 -10.83 -6.22
C SER A 467 -0.64 -11.70 -5.44
N THR A 468 0.54 -11.96 -6.00
CA THR A 468 1.63 -12.71 -5.36
C THR A 468 2.70 -11.76 -4.83
N ILE A 469 3.15 -12.00 -3.60
CA ILE A 469 4.33 -11.36 -3.04
C ILE A 469 5.15 -12.33 -2.21
N ILE A 470 6.45 -12.25 -2.38
CA ILE A 470 7.45 -13.04 -1.65
C ILE A 470 8.45 -12.07 -1.03
N GLY A 471 8.91 -12.34 0.17
CA GLY A 471 9.97 -11.53 0.74
C GLY A 471 10.66 -12.19 1.91
N TYR A 472 11.88 -11.75 2.15
CA TYR A 472 12.63 -12.12 3.35
C TYR A 472 13.56 -11.00 3.79
N ASN A 473 13.90 -11.02 5.06
CA ASN A 473 14.83 -10.11 5.70
C ASN A 473 15.74 -10.90 6.63
N VAL A 474 17.05 -10.72 6.49
CA VAL A 474 18.07 -11.39 7.31
C VAL A 474 19.03 -10.33 7.84
N GLY A 475 19.26 -10.32 9.16
CA GLY A 475 20.22 -9.44 9.83
C GLY A 475 21.27 -10.24 10.57
N ILE A 476 22.54 -10.10 10.19
CA ILE A 476 23.68 -10.85 10.75
C ILE A 476 24.61 -9.89 11.49
N SER A 477 24.91 -10.20 12.77
CA SER A 477 25.88 -9.44 13.54
C SER A 477 27.31 -9.67 13.02
N MET A 478 27.98 -8.58 12.67
CA MET A 478 29.37 -8.55 12.23
C MET A 478 30.34 -8.25 13.41
N GLY A 479 29.82 -8.11 14.63
CA GLY A 479 30.57 -7.70 15.82
C GLY A 479 30.52 -6.19 16.08
N GLN A 480 30.94 -5.76 17.27
CA GLN A 480 31.05 -4.34 17.66
C GLN A 480 29.81 -3.47 17.39
N GLY A 481 28.59 -4.03 17.52
CA GLY A 481 27.36 -3.31 17.26
C GLY A 481 26.96 -3.19 15.77
N LEU A 482 27.75 -3.75 14.86
CA LEU A 482 27.45 -3.78 13.44
C LEU A 482 26.50 -4.93 13.10
N VAL A 483 25.47 -4.66 12.29
CA VAL A 483 24.54 -5.66 11.76
C VAL A 483 24.41 -5.46 10.26
N LEU A 484 24.77 -6.48 9.49
CA LEU A 484 24.50 -6.53 8.06
C LEU A 484 23.07 -7.03 7.85
N ASN A 485 22.25 -6.22 7.25
CA ASN A 485 20.87 -6.54 6.87
C ASN A 485 20.78 -6.77 5.37
N TYR A 486 20.08 -7.81 4.99
CA TYR A 486 19.70 -8.08 3.61
C TYR A 486 18.18 -8.19 3.57
N ILE A 487 17.55 -7.37 2.74
CA ILE A 487 16.10 -7.34 2.54
C ILE A 487 15.84 -7.62 1.07
N PHE A 488 14.94 -8.55 0.81
CA PHE A 488 14.44 -8.88 -0.52
C PHE A 488 12.93 -8.93 -0.52
N ARG A 489 12.31 -8.33 -1.54
CA ARG A 489 10.89 -8.47 -1.86
C ARG A 489 10.73 -8.62 -3.35
N ARG A 490 9.82 -9.48 -3.75
CA ARG A 490 9.41 -9.69 -5.13
C ARG A 490 7.90 -9.59 -5.21
N SER A 491 7.42 -8.73 -6.06
CA SER A 491 6.03 -8.61 -6.48
C SER A 491 5.96 -8.66 -8.00
N PHE A 492 4.76 -8.76 -8.54
CA PHE A 492 4.55 -9.01 -9.96
C PHE A 492 3.51 -8.04 -10.49
N ARG A 493 3.64 -7.68 -11.77
CA ARG A 493 2.69 -6.82 -12.45
C ARG A 493 2.56 -7.24 -13.91
N ASP A 494 1.34 -7.55 -14.33
CA ASP A 494 1.01 -7.90 -15.70
C ASP A 494 0.96 -6.65 -16.57
N TYR A 495 2.12 -6.19 -17.04
CA TYR A 495 2.22 -4.98 -17.86
C TYR A 495 1.71 -5.17 -19.29
N ASN A 496 1.66 -6.40 -19.77
CA ASN A 496 1.16 -6.71 -21.11
C ASN A 496 -0.32 -7.13 -21.12
N ALA A 497 -0.95 -7.23 -19.93
CA ALA A 497 -2.36 -7.55 -19.73
C ALA A 497 -2.82 -8.90 -20.34
N ASN A 498 -1.91 -9.90 -20.39
CA ASN A 498 -2.25 -11.23 -20.92
C ASN A 498 -2.79 -12.19 -19.85
N GLY A 499 -2.89 -11.74 -18.59
CA GLY A 499 -3.40 -12.51 -17.45
C GLY A 499 -2.38 -13.50 -16.87
N ARG A 500 -1.11 -13.37 -17.20
CA ARG A 500 0.00 -14.21 -16.72
C ARG A 500 1.22 -13.34 -16.39
N ILE A 501 2.09 -13.87 -15.56
CA ILE A 501 3.41 -13.29 -15.33
C ILE A 501 4.40 -14.16 -16.07
N ASP A 502 4.94 -13.69 -17.17
CA ASP A 502 5.75 -14.49 -18.10
C ASP A 502 7.09 -13.84 -18.51
N GLY A 503 7.46 -12.70 -17.92
CA GLY A 503 8.70 -12.00 -18.20
C GLY A 503 9.38 -11.36 -17.00
N ASP A 504 10.71 -11.14 -17.12
CA ASP A 504 11.48 -10.42 -16.08
C ASP A 504 11.03 -8.97 -15.92
N ASN A 505 10.53 -8.35 -16.98
CA ASN A 505 9.95 -7.01 -16.99
C ASN A 505 8.62 -6.90 -16.23
N GLU A 506 7.98 -8.03 -15.92
CA GLU A 506 6.76 -8.13 -15.09
C GLU A 506 7.07 -8.47 -13.63
N THR A 507 8.34 -8.59 -13.29
CA THR A 507 8.83 -8.87 -11.95
C THR A 507 9.43 -7.60 -11.33
N ILE A 508 8.94 -7.21 -10.16
CA ILE A 508 9.40 -6.05 -9.42
C ILE A 508 10.20 -6.52 -8.21
N ASP A 509 11.51 -6.39 -8.28
CA ASP A 509 12.43 -6.76 -7.21
C ASP A 509 12.88 -5.53 -6.43
N ILE A 510 12.71 -5.57 -5.12
CA ILE A 510 13.28 -4.61 -4.17
C ILE A 510 14.35 -5.34 -3.38
N THR A 511 15.59 -4.97 -3.59
CA THR A 511 16.74 -5.50 -2.85
C THR A 511 17.42 -4.37 -2.07
N SER A 512 17.66 -4.59 -0.78
CA SER A 512 18.44 -3.67 0.05
C SER A 512 19.50 -4.42 0.83
N ILE A 513 20.72 -3.93 0.77
CA ILE A 513 21.86 -4.39 1.57
C ILE A 513 22.31 -3.21 2.41
N GLU A 514 22.22 -3.35 3.73
CA GLU A 514 22.49 -2.26 4.66
C GLU A 514 23.34 -2.76 5.82
N THR A 515 24.44 -2.09 6.11
CA THR A 515 25.17 -2.27 7.36
C THR A 515 24.71 -1.20 8.35
N SER A 516 23.98 -1.61 9.38
CA SER A 516 23.52 -0.72 10.45
C SER A 516 24.44 -0.80 11.65
N PHE A 517 24.59 0.34 12.35
CA PHE A 517 25.41 0.46 13.56
C PHE A 517 24.71 1.34 14.61
N ILE A 518 24.91 1.02 15.87
CA ILE A 518 24.39 1.76 17.01
C ILE A 518 25.55 2.50 17.67
N PHE A 519 25.42 3.81 17.90
CA PHE A 519 26.42 4.63 18.55
C PHE A 519 25.82 5.63 19.55
#